data_a89186229e4fbfd172c446e6995a4bdc
#
_entry.id   a89186229e4fbfd172c446e6995a4bdc
#
_cell.length_a   1.000
_cell.length_b   1.000
_cell.length_c   1.000
_cell.angle_alpha   90.00
_cell.angle_beta   90.00
_cell.angle_gamma   90.00
#
_symmetry.space_group_name_H-M   'P 1'
#
loop_
_entity.id
_entity.type
_entity.pdbx_description
1 polymer ?
#
loop_
_entity_poly.entity_id
_entity_poly.type
_entity_poly.pdbx_seq_one_letter_code
_entity_poly.pdbx_strand_id
1 'polypeptide(L)'
;MKFINILLLILSLFSLQVYAQNKDAKDHSHKSIEAKSPYPSVDIKVIKDAKSGYNIQLVTKNFKFTPEKVNKENVMNEGHAHIYINGNKNRVYSEWYHIEDEKLTQPINQIRATLNAND
;
A
#
# COMPACT_ATOMS: atom_id res chain seq x y z
N MET A 1 -22.70 -3.82 28.99
CA MET A 1 -23.32 -2.99 27.95
C MET A 1 -22.62 -1.69 27.73
N LYS A 2 -22.14 -1.02 28.77
CA LYS A 2 -21.36 0.23 28.60
C LYS A 2 -20.05 0.04 27.84
N PHE A 3 -19.46 -1.14 27.88
CA PHE A 3 -18.21 -1.46 27.19
C PHE A 3 -18.34 -1.53 25.66
N ILE A 4 -19.51 -1.93 25.17
CA ILE A 4 -19.76 -2.06 23.73
C ILE A 4 -19.80 -0.68 23.07
N ASN A 5 -20.35 0.32 23.75
CA ASN A 5 -20.42 1.69 23.24
C ASN A 5 -19.03 2.36 23.18
N ILE A 6 -18.17 2.05 24.14
CA ILE A 6 -16.80 2.56 24.17
C ILE A 6 -15.98 1.93 23.03
N LEU A 7 -16.17 0.65 22.75
CA LEU A 7 -15.50 -0.04 21.68
C LEU A 7 -15.86 0.52 20.30
N LEU A 8 -17.14 0.84 20.09
CA LEU A 8 -17.63 1.48 18.88
C LEU A 8 -17.06 2.88 18.68
N LEU A 9 -16.91 3.64 19.78
CA LEU A 9 -16.31 4.95 19.73
C LEU A 9 -14.83 4.92 19.34
N ILE A 10 -14.10 3.94 19.86
CA ILE A 10 -12.68 3.73 19.54
C ILE A 10 -12.51 3.34 18.06
N LEU A 11 -13.41 2.53 17.52
CA LEU A 11 -13.41 2.17 16.11
C LEU A 11 -13.64 3.36 15.19
N SER A 12 -14.52 4.26 15.55
CA SER A 12 -14.78 5.46 14.76
C SER A 12 -13.61 6.45 14.81
N LEU A 13 -12.96 6.59 15.95
CA LEU A 13 -11.74 7.38 16.09
C LEU A 13 -10.58 6.80 15.31
N PHE A 14 -10.49 5.48 15.24
CA PHE A 14 -9.45 4.79 14.48
C PHE A 14 -9.59 5.02 12.99
N SER A 15 -10.81 5.00 12.45
CA SER A 15 -11.04 5.29 11.03
C SER A 15 -10.69 6.72 10.66
N LEU A 16 -10.89 7.67 11.57
CA LEU A 16 -10.49 9.05 11.40
C LEU A 16 -8.97 9.24 11.39
N GLN A 17 -8.25 8.50 12.22
CA GLN A 17 -6.78 8.53 12.24
C GLN A 17 -6.16 7.98 10.96
N VAL A 18 -6.72 6.91 10.39
CA VAL A 18 -6.27 6.37 9.10
C VAL A 18 -6.45 7.38 7.99
N TYR A 19 -7.54 8.12 8.00
CA TYR A 19 -7.80 9.16 7.02
C TYR A 19 -6.83 10.34 7.14
N ALA A 20 -6.50 10.75 8.36
CA ALA A 20 -5.54 11.82 8.62
C ALA A 20 -4.12 11.43 8.21
N GLN A 21 -3.71 10.18 8.42
CA GLN A 21 -2.40 9.69 8.01
C GLN A 21 -2.23 9.68 6.49
N ASN A 22 -3.27 9.39 5.75
CA ASN A 22 -3.23 9.44 4.29
C ASN A 22 -3.04 10.86 3.76
N LYS A 23 -3.43 11.85 4.52
CA LYS A 23 -3.27 13.25 4.16
C LYS A 23 -1.86 13.74 4.43
N ASP A 24 -1.25 13.27 5.50
CA ASP A 24 0.09 13.64 5.90
C ASP A 24 1.19 12.86 5.16
N ALA A 25 0.80 11.80 4.45
CA ALA A 25 1.71 10.99 3.66
C ALA A 25 2.18 11.69 2.37
N LYS A 26 1.89 12.94 2.17
CA LYS A 26 2.54 13.74 1.14
C LYS A 26 3.99 13.95 1.51
N ASP A 27 4.80 13.01 1.12
CA ASP A 27 6.22 13.17 1.22
C ASP A 27 6.66 14.28 0.26
N HIS A 28 7.26 15.31 0.82
CA HIS A 28 7.71 16.49 0.08
C HIS A 28 8.93 16.22 -0.78
N SER A 29 9.56 15.06 -0.65
CA SER A 29 10.79 14.71 -1.38
C SER A 29 10.54 14.10 -2.75
N HIS A 30 9.29 13.72 -3.06
CA HIS A 30 8.96 13.06 -4.31
C HIS A 30 8.14 13.95 -5.23
N LYS A 31 8.57 14.03 -6.48
CA LYS A 31 7.76 14.63 -7.52
C LYS A 31 6.50 13.79 -7.74
N SER A 32 5.35 14.41 -7.55
CA SER A 32 4.11 13.81 -7.97
C SER A 32 3.99 13.94 -9.49
N ILE A 33 3.74 12.81 -10.15
CA ILE A 33 3.48 12.82 -11.58
C ILE A 33 1.98 12.69 -11.75
N GLU A 34 1.42 13.57 -12.56
CA GLU A 34 0.01 13.58 -12.83
C GLU A 34 -0.36 12.38 -13.71
N ALA A 35 -1.23 11.53 -13.18
CA ALA A 35 -1.78 10.42 -13.96
C ALA A 35 -2.88 10.93 -14.87
N LYS A 36 -3.06 10.27 -16.00
CA LYS A 36 -4.15 10.61 -16.93
C LYS A 36 -5.26 9.56 -16.89
N SER A 37 -6.44 10.01 -17.21
CA SER A 37 -7.60 9.13 -17.37
C SER A 37 -7.38 8.10 -18.50
N PRO A 38 -7.74 6.82 -18.30
CA PRO A 38 -8.28 6.27 -17.07
C PRO A 38 -7.23 6.19 -15.98
N TYR A 39 -7.56 6.68 -14.79
CA TYR A 39 -6.60 6.78 -13.68
C TYR A 39 -6.20 5.42 -13.13
N PRO A 40 -4.93 5.21 -12.80
CA PRO A 40 -4.50 3.97 -12.16
C PRO A 40 -5.04 3.84 -10.75
N SER A 41 -5.34 2.61 -10.37
CA SER A 41 -5.77 2.29 -9.01
C SER A 41 -5.16 0.98 -8.56
N VAL A 42 -5.09 0.81 -7.24
CA VAL A 42 -4.59 -0.42 -6.62
C VAL A 42 -5.45 -0.79 -5.42
N ASP A 43 -5.84 -2.06 -5.36
CA ASP A 43 -6.44 -2.69 -4.19
C ASP A 43 -5.51 -3.74 -3.65
N ILE A 44 -5.61 -4.02 -2.35
CA ILE A 44 -4.80 -5.01 -1.67
C ILE A 44 -5.66 -6.18 -1.26
N LYS A 45 -5.23 -7.39 -1.63
CA LYS A 45 -5.76 -8.64 -1.07
C LYS A 45 -4.70 -9.28 -0.19
N VAL A 46 -5.09 -9.68 1.01
CA VAL A 46 -4.21 -10.32 1.98
C VAL A 46 -4.64 -11.78 2.09
N ILE A 47 -3.76 -12.68 1.71
CA ILE A 47 -4.03 -14.12 1.68
C ILE A 47 -3.03 -14.81 2.59
N LYS A 48 -3.52 -15.58 3.56
CA LYS A 48 -2.62 -16.32 4.45
C LYS A 48 -1.89 -17.40 3.66
N ASP A 49 -0.56 -17.44 3.81
CA ASP A 49 0.26 -18.49 3.22
C ASP A 49 0.10 -19.79 4.02
N ALA A 50 0.06 -20.93 3.32
CA ALA A 50 -0.12 -22.23 3.94
C ALA A 50 1.04 -22.62 4.86
N LYS A 51 2.24 -22.12 4.60
CA LYS A 51 3.43 -22.41 5.43
C LYS A 51 3.64 -21.36 6.48
N SER A 52 3.84 -20.12 6.07
CA SER A 52 4.08 -19.00 7.00
C SER A 52 3.85 -17.68 6.29
N GLY A 53 3.50 -16.66 7.09
CA GLY A 53 3.32 -15.30 6.58
C GLY A 53 2.06 -15.13 5.74
N TYR A 54 2.09 -14.14 4.89
CA TYR A 54 0.95 -13.74 4.06
C TYR A 54 1.41 -13.40 2.66
N ASN A 55 0.57 -13.70 1.68
CA ASN A 55 0.77 -13.30 0.30
C ASN A 55 -0.12 -12.09 0.02
N ILE A 56 0.49 -11.02 -0.41
CA ILE A 56 -0.20 -9.80 -0.78
C ILE A 56 -0.36 -9.79 -2.29
N GLN A 57 -1.59 -9.60 -2.73
CA GLN A 57 -1.87 -9.37 -4.14
C GLN A 57 -2.26 -7.92 -4.34
N LEU A 58 -1.55 -7.24 -5.22
CA LEU A 58 -1.87 -5.90 -5.66
C LEU A 58 -2.75 -6.01 -6.91
N VAL A 59 -4.02 -5.70 -6.75
CA VAL A 59 -4.97 -5.72 -7.87
C VAL A 59 -5.00 -4.33 -8.47
N THR A 60 -4.36 -4.16 -9.61
CA THR A 60 -4.26 -2.86 -10.26
C THR A 60 -5.25 -2.73 -11.40
N LYS A 61 -5.64 -1.50 -11.67
CA LYS A 61 -6.40 -1.11 -12.87
C LYS A 61 -5.67 0.03 -13.55
N ASN A 62 -5.63 -0.01 -14.89
CA ASN A 62 -5.03 1.04 -15.71
C ASN A 62 -3.57 1.32 -15.33
N PHE A 63 -2.84 0.28 -14.96
CA PHE A 63 -1.46 0.38 -14.54
C PHE A 63 -0.70 -0.87 -14.97
N LYS A 64 0.54 -0.67 -15.41
CA LYS A 64 1.43 -1.75 -15.83
C LYS A 64 2.72 -1.68 -15.02
N PHE A 65 3.11 -2.81 -14.42
CA PHE A 65 4.43 -2.94 -13.82
C PHE A 65 5.49 -3.04 -14.90
N THR A 66 6.47 -2.16 -14.83
CA THR A 66 7.58 -2.14 -15.79
C THR A 66 8.92 -2.11 -15.06
N PRO A 67 9.32 -3.22 -14.42
CA PRO A 67 10.56 -3.28 -13.66
C PRO A 67 11.80 -3.00 -14.51
N GLU A 68 11.75 -3.30 -15.79
CA GLU A 68 12.82 -3.03 -16.75
C GLU A 68 13.05 -1.54 -16.99
N LYS A 69 12.12 -0.69 -16.60
CA LYS A 69 12.19 0.77 -16.79
C LYS A 69 12.48 1.53 -15.51
N VAL A 70 12.85 0.86 -14.44
CA VAL A 70 13.18 1.51 -13.17
C VAL A 70 14.36 2.46 -13.37
N ASN A 71 14.24 3.67 -12.81
CA ASN A 71 15.20 4.78 -12.94
C ASN A 71 15.37 5.28 -14.37
N LYS A 72 14.45 4.97 -15.25
CA LYS A 72 14.40 5.49 -16.62
C LYS A 72 13.28 6.52 -16.74
N GLU A 73 13.17 7.10 -17.91
CA GLU A 73 12.12 8.07 -18.21
C GLU A 73 10.74 7.48 -17.95
N ASN A 74 9.86 8.27 -17.35
CA ASN A 74 8.52 7.83 -17.02
C ASN A 74 7.66 7.62 -18.25
N VAL A 75 6.94 6.53 -18.23
CA VAL A 75 5.84 6.28 -19.15
C VAL A 75 4.55 6.33 -18.36
N MET A 76 3.57 7.01 -18.89
CA MET A 76 2.30 7.23 -18.22
C MET A 76 1.62 5.89 -17.87
N ASN A 77 1.12 5.81 -16.62
CA ASN A 77 0.44 4.64 -16.07
C ASN A 77 1.30 3.36 -16.08
N GLU A 78 2.62 3.53 -16.10
CA GLU A 78 3.60 2.46 -15.91
C GLU A 78 4.50 2.78 -14.73
N GLY A 79 4.95 1.74 -14.05
CA GLY A 79 5.85 1.94 -12.93
C GLY A 79 6.02 0.69 -12.07
N HIS A 80 6.17 0.95 -10.80
CA HIS A 80 6.30 -0.07 -9.75
C HIS A 80 5.40 0.30 -8.57
N ALA A 81 5.35 -0.55 -7.57
CA ALA A 81 4.60 -0.27 -6.36
C ALA A 81 5.53 -0.15 -5.16
N HIS A 82 5.05 0.51 -4.13
CA HIS A 82 5.62 0.42 -2.79
C HIS A 82 4.59 -0.20 -1.87
N ILE A 83 5.02 -1.17 -1.07
CA ILE A 83 4.22 -1.72 0.02
C ILE A 83 4.85 -1.26 1.33
N TYR A 84 4.04 -0.65 2.18
CA TYR A 84 4.46 -0.21 3.50
C TYR A 84 3.91 -1.16 4.54
N ILE A 85 4.80 -1.81 5.27
CA ILE A 85 4.45 -2.70 6.38
C ILE A 85 4.82 -1.97 7.67
N ASN A 86 3.81 -1.57 8.44
CA ASN A 86 4.03 -0.79 9.66
C ASN A 86 4.90 0.45 9.41
N GLY A 87 4.69 1.10 8.26
CA GLY A 87 5.46 2.28 7.85
C GLY A 87 6.77 2.00 7.14
N ASN A 88 7.24 0.76 7.11
CA ASN A 88 8.49 0.40 6.44
C ASN A 88 8.25 0.12 4.95
N LYS A 89 8.95 0.87 4.12
CA LYS A 89 8.78 0.82 2.67
C LYS A 89 9.49 -0.38 2.05
N ASN A 90 8.76 -1.09 1.19
CA ASN A 90 9.30 -2.16 0.36
C ASN A 90 8.95 -1.90 -1.09
N ARG A 91 9.94 -1.96 -1.97
CA ARG A 91 9.72 -1.79 -3.41
C ARG A 91 9.24 -3.09 -4.02
N VAL A 92 8.21 -3.01 -4.86
CA VAL A 92 7.56 -4.17 -5.44
C VAL A 92 7.39 -3.98 -6.93
N TYR A 93 7.76 -4.99 -7.72
CA TYR A 93 7.80 -4.90 -9.16
C TYR A 93 6.78 -5.77 -9.87
N SER A 94 5.91 -6.41 -9.10
CA SER A 94 4.85 -7.27 -9.63
C SER A 94 3.63 -7.23 -8.72
N GLU A 95 2.57 -7.91 -9.12
CA GLU A 95 1.34 -7.95 -8.34
C GLU A 95 1.45 -8.74 -7.03
N TRP A 96 2.48 -9.58 -6.86
CA TRP A 96 2.60 -10.46 -5.70
C TRP A 96 3.77 -10.07 -4.81
N TYR A 97 3.51 -10.05 -3.51
CA TYR A 97 4.53 -9.81 -2.50
C TYR A 97 4.28 -10.69 -1.28
N HIS A 98 5.28 -11.43 -0.84
CA HIS A 98 5.19 -12.27 0.35
C HIS A 98 5.73 -11.54 1.57
N ILE A 99 4.96 -11.54 2.66
CA ILE A 99 5.37 -10.97 3.94
C ILE A 99 5.63 -12.11 4.90
N GLU A 100 6.87 -12.21 5.38
CA GLU A 100 7.24 -13.18 6.42
C GLU A 100 6.62 -12.80 7.76
N ASP A 101 6.35 -13.80 8.61
CA ASP A 101 5.78 -13.58 9.94
C ASP A 101 6.63 -12.63 10.79
N GLU A 102 7.95 -12.67 10.65
CA GLU A 102 8.88 -11.83 11.40
C GLU A 102 8.70 -10.32 11.13
N LYS A 103 8.12 -9.98 10.00
CA LYS A 103 7.82 -8.59 9.65
C LYS A 103 6.56 -8.06 10.31
N LEU A 104 5.73 -8.95 10.81
CA LEU A 104 4.46 -8.63 11.44
C LEU A 104 4.63 -8.55 12.95
N THR A 105 5.24 -7.47 13.41
CA THR A 105 5.74 -7.31 14.78
C THR A 105 4.77 -6.64 15.73
N GLN A 106 3.61 -6.24 15.24
CA GLN A 106 2.63 -5.49 16.02
C GLN A 106 1.38 -6.33 16.27
N PRO A 107 0.62 -6.04 17.35
CA PRO A 107 -0.69 -6.67 17.54
C PRO A 107 -1.65 -6.44 16.37
N ILE A 108 -1.59 -5.24 15.78
CA ILE A 108 -2.32 -4.89 14.57
C ILE A 108 -1.29 -4.36 13.58
N ASN A 109 -1.13 -5.08 12.48
CA ASN A 109 -0.17 -4.69 11.45
C ASN A 109 -0.88 -3.90 10.35
N GLN A 110 -0.25 -2.82 9.92
CA GLN A 110 -0.76 -1.96 8.87
C GLN A 110 -0.05 -2.26 7.57
N ILE A 111 -0.83 -2.45 6.51
CA ILE A 111 -0.30 -2.65 5.16
C ILE A 111 -0.92 -1.61 4.26
N ARG A 112 -0.06 -0.89 3.54
CA ARG A 112 -0.47 0.14 2.60
C ARG A 112 0.32 -0.03 1.31
N ALA A 113 -0.31 0.25 0.18
CA ALA A 113 0.34 0.21 -1.11
C ALA A 113 0.17 1.51 -1.87
N THR A 114 1.18 1.86 -2.64
CA THR A 114 1.13 2.99 -3.58
C THR A 114 1.65 2.56 -4.93
N LEU A 115 1.13 3.18 -5.98
CA LEU A 115 1.66 3.03 -7.33
C LEU A 115 2.60 4.19 -7.59
N ASN A 116 3.75 3.90 -8.16
CA ASN A 116 4.84 4.84 -8.31
C ASN A 116 5.40 4.83 -9.73
N ALA A 117 5.75 6.01 -10.21
CA ALA A 117 6.47 6.15 -11.47
C ALA A 117 7.91 5.64 -11.34
N ASN A 118 8.57 5.40 -12.48
CA ASN A 118 9.88 4.74 -12.49
C ASN A 118 11.08 5.66 -12.31
N ASP A 119 10.92 6.95 -12.44
CA ASP A 119 12.05 7.88 -12.27
C ASP A 119 12.44 8.20 -10.82
#